data_b4c31dcc645f61287f860e5a4e8a39ce
#
_entry.id   b4c31dcc645f61287f860e5a4e8a39ce
#
_cell.length_a   1.000
_cell.length_b   1.000
_cell.length_c   1.000
_cell.angle_alpha   90.00
_cell.angle_beta   90.00
_cell.angle_gamma   90.00
#
_symmetry.space_group_name_H-M   'P 1'
#
loop_
_entity.id
_entity.type
_entity.pdbx_description
1 polymer ?
#
loop_
_entity_poly.entity_id
_entity_poly.type
_entity_poly.pdbx_seq_one_letter_code
_entity_poly.pdbx_strand_id
1 'polypeptide(L)'
;MLGTGNALVTECYNTCFLIEDRKQWFMTDGGGGSAVLHQIKHAGADWMAIRHIFVTHKHIDHLIAIIWMVRMICQFMNHGDYPGDACIYSHKEVLDLIRDLANKLLLSKETRFIDDRLHLVEVHDGETVSIIGHDVTFFDIRSTKAKQFGFSMDIGDGRKLTCCGDEPYNDCEEQYVKNSEWLMHEAFCLYSQRDIFDPYEKHHSTVKDACELAEKLNVKNLLLYHTEDRNLAERKRLYQEEGIQYYRGNLFVPDDLESFEL
;
A
#
# COMPACT_ATOMS: atom_id res chain seq x y z
N MET A 1 0.29 -5.31 -8.19
CA MET A 1 -0.26 -5.59 -6.83
C MET A 1 0.33 -6.88 -6.32
N LEU A 2 0.85 -6.95 -5.10
CA LEU A 2 1.29 -8.22 -4.49
C LEU A 2 0.12 -8.92 -3.79
N GLY A 3 -0.75 -8.15 -3.17
CA GLY A 3 -1.95 -8.61 -2.52
C GLY A 3 -3.05 -7.56 -2.60
N THR A 4 -4.31 -7.99 -2.52
CA THR A 4 -5.49 -7.15 -2.78
C THR A 4 -6.55 -7.20 -1.70
N GLY A 5 -6.39 -8.10 -0.71
CA GLY A 5 -7.41 -8.39 0.29
C GLY A 5 -7.28 -7.57 1.58
N ASN A 6 -8.36 -7.51 2.34
CA ASN A 6 -8.41 -6.90 3.67
C ASN A 6 -7.76 -7.80 4.75
N ALA A 7 -7.89 -7.42 6.04
CA ALA A 7 -7.22 -8.10 7.16
C ALA A 7 -7.58 -9.59 7.32
N LEU A 8 -8.81 -10.00 6.99
CA LEU A 8 -9.32 -11.35 7.31
C LEU A 8 -9.49 -12.26 6.09
N VAL A 9 -8.91 -11.91 4.95
CA VAL A 9 -8.96 -12.74 3.74
C VAL A 9 -8.16 -14.03 3.92
N THR A 10 -8.60 -15.08 3.25
CA THR A 10 -7.98 -16.40 3.26
C THR A 10 -7.65 -16.92 1.86
N GLU A 11 -8.30 -16.37 0.83
CA GLU A 11 -8.20 -16.81 -0.56
C GLU A 11 -7.30 -15.89 -1.43
N CYS A 12 -6.92 -14.72 -0.89
CA CYS A 12 -5.96 -13.82 -1.51
C CYS A 12 -5.00 -13.27 -0.44
N TYR A 13 -3.97 -12.54 -0.86
CA TYR A 13 -3.00 -11.96 0.07
C TYR A 13 -3.45 -10.57 0.51
N ASN A 14 -3.06 -10.16 1.74
CA ASN A 14 -3.36 -8.83 2.26
C ASN A 14 -2.75 -7.72 1.40
N THR A 15 -3.39 -6.57 1.39
CA THR A 15 -3.02 -5.44 0.54
C THR A 15 -1.57 -5.01 0.72
N CYS A 16 -0.83 -5.13 -0.36
CA CYS A 16 0.50 -4.53 -0.53
C CYS A 16 0.86 -4.52 -2.02
N PHE A 17 1.77 -3.65 -2.42
CA PHE A 17 2.13 -3.51 -3.82
C PHE A 17 3.56 -2.99 -4.03
N LEU A 18 4.01 -3.10 -5.27
CA LEU A 18 5.29 -2.58 -5.74
C LEU A 18 5.04 -1.59 -6.89
N ILE A 19 5.78 -0.50 -6.88
CA ILE A 19 5.93 0.40 -8.03
C ILE A 19 7.35 0.21 -8.55
N GLU A 20 7.48 0.01 -9.86
CA GLU A 20 8.78 -0.19 -10.52
C GLU A 20 9.04 0.93 -11.51
N ASP A 21 10.21 1.56 -11.43
CA ASP A 21 10.76 2.37 -12.50
C ASP A 21 12.26 2.04 -12.68
N ARG A 22 12.67 1.75 -13.94
CA ARG A 22 14.06 1.47 -14.32
C ARG A 22 14.76 0.45 -13.43
N LYS A 23 14.04 -0.62 -13.05
CA LYS A 23 14.51 -1.71 -12.18
C LYS A 23 14.78 -1.27 -10.73
N GLN A 24 14.26 -0.15 -10.31
CA GLN A 24 14.19 0.26 -8.92
C GLN A 24 12.76 0.03 -8.42
N TRP A 25 12.63 -0.38 -7.16
CA TRP A 25 11.35 -0.79 -6.60
C TRP A 25 11.01 0.02 -5.35
N PHE A 26 9.78 0.53 -5.32
CA PHE A 26 9.17 1.12 -4.16
C PHE A 26 8.02 0.23 -3.70
N MET A 27 8.11 -0.26 -2.47
CA MET A 27 7.12 -1.14 -1.85
C MET A 27 6.22 -0.35 -0.93
N THR A 28 4.92 -0.60 -0.99
CA THR A 28 3.94 -0.05 -0.03
C THR A 28 3.29 -1.19 0.73
N ASP A 29 3.42 -1.15 2.05
CA ASP A 29 3.00 -2.18 3.01
C ASP A 29 3.60 -3.57 2.72
N GLY A 30 3.39 -4.51 3.64
CA GLY A 30 3.93 -5.84 3.52
C GLY A 30 2.89 -6.95 3.53
N GLY A 31 1.68 -6.65 3.99
CA GLY A 31 0.71 -7.69 4.27
C GLY A 31 0.93 -8.39 5.61
N GLY A 32 0.23 -9.49 5.83
CA GLY A 32 0.09 -10.15 7.13
C GLY A 32 1.14 -11.20 7.49
N GLY A 33 2.21 -11.41 6.72
CA GLY A 33 3.20 -12.39 7.11
C GLY A 33 4.24 -12.79 6.07
N SER A 34 4.90 -13.93 6.28
CA SER A 34 6.03 -14.40 5.45
C SER A 34 5.66 -14.68 3.98
N ALA A 35 4.39 -14.79 3.67
CA ALA A 35 3.91 -14.96 2.30
C ALA A 35 4.28 -13.79 1.37
N VAL A 36 4.62 -12.61 1.92
CA VAL A 36 5.17 -11.49 1.15
C VAL A 36 6.39 -11.92 0.32
N LEU A 37 7.26 -12.77 0.86
CA LEU A 37 8.46 -13.26 0.16
C LEU A 37 8.08 -14.13 -1.04
N HIS A 38 7.00 -14.91 -0.90
CA HIS A 38 6.43 -15.69 -2.00
C HIS A 38 5.83 -14.77 -3.07
N GLN A 39 5.06 -13.75 -2.66
CA GLN A 39 4.45 -12.78 -3.57
C GLN A 39 5.51 -12.00 -4.37
N ILE A 40 6.54 -11.48 -3.72
CA ILE A 40 7.66 -10.78 -4.39
C ILE A 40 8.33 -11.68 -5.42
N LYS A 41 8.60 -12.95 -5.06
CA LYS A 41 9.20 -13.92 -5.97
C LYS A 41 8.32 -14.19 -7.20
N HIS A 42 7.01 -14.37 -7.00
CA HIS A 42 6.08 -14.68 -8.10
C HIS A 42 5.77 -13.46 -8.96
N ALA A 43 5.85 -12.25 -8.40
CA ALA A 43 5.81 -11.02 -9.18
C ALA A 43 7.07 -10.82 -10.07
N GLY A 44 8.09 -11.66 -9.92
CA GLY A 44 9.35 -11.54 -10.65
C GLY A 44 10.22 -10.35 -10.21
N ALA A 45 9.90 -9.75 -9.05
CA ALA A 45 10.65 -8.62 -8.53
C ALA A 45 11.98 -9.08 -7.91
N ASP A 46 13.04 -8.33 -8.21
CA ASP A 46 14.32 -8.49 -7.49
C ASP A 46 14.19 -7.82 -6.11
N TRP A 47 14.00 -8.65 -5.09
CA TRP A 47 13.86 -8.16 -3.72
C TRP A 47 15.10 -7.39 -3.22
N MET A 48 16.31 -7.64 -3.75
CA MET A 48 17.51 -6.87 -3.44
C MET A 48 17.48 -5.46 -4.03
N ALA A 49 16.64 -5.24 -5.03
CA ALA A 49 16.37 -3.92 -5.60
C ALA A 49 15.22 -3.18 -4.91
N ILE A 50 14.50 -3.83 -3.99
CA ILE A 50 13.49 -3.18 -3.12
C ILE A 50 14.24 -2.45 -2.00
N ARG A 51 14.54 -1.17 -2.23
CA ARG A 51 15.31 -0.34 -1.28
C ARG A 51 14.48 0.72 -0.60
N HIS A 52 13.27 0.92 -1.05
CA HIS A 52 12.34 1.90 -0.52
C HIS A 52 11.04 1.18 -0.14
N ILE A 53 10.70 1.23 1.13
CA ILE A 53 9.48 0.63 1.68
C ILE A 53 8.72 1.70 2.43
N PHE A 54 7.45 1.90 2.10
CA PHE A 54 6.55 2.75 2.86
C PHE A 54 5.55 1.89 3.62
N VAL A 55 5.32 2.21 4.88
CA VAL A 55 4.31 1.55 5.71
C VAL A 55 3.25 2.57 6.09
N THR A 56 2.02 2.34 5.62
CA THR A 56 0.92 3.28 5.79
C THR A 56 0.52 3.46 7.24
N HIS A 57 0.39 2.34 7.98
CA HIS A 57 -0.03 2.32 9.39
C HIS A 57 0.31 0.99 10.08
N LYS A 58 -0.06 0.88 11.36
CA LYS A 58 0.37 -0.19 12.26
C LYS A 58 -0.47 -1.47 12.25
N HIS A 59 -1.55 -1.56 11.50
CA HIS A 59 -2.37 -2.78 11.51
C HIS A 59 -1.59 -3.99 11.03
N ILE A 60 -1.97 -5.15 11.54
CA ILE A 60 -1.20 -6.39 11.37
C ILE A 60 -1.11 -6.85 9.91
N ASP A 61 -2.15 -6.59 9.14
CA ASP A 61 -2.27 -6.93 7.72
C ASP A 61 -1.50 -5.98 6.78
N HIS A 62 -0.86 -4.95 7.33
CA HIS A 62 0.03 -4.02 6.62
C HIS A 62 1.48 -4.13 7.11
N LEU A 63 1.66 -4.25 8.44
CA LEU A 63 2.97 -4.07 9.06
C LEU A 63 3.74 -5.38 9.27
N ILE A 64 3.06 -6.50 9.65
CA ILE A 64 3.81 -7.63 10.23
C ILE A 64 4.79 -8.27 9.23
N ALA A 65 4.47 -8.27 7.95
CA ALA A 65 5.38 -8.76 6.93
C ALA A 65 6.61 -7.86 6.72
N ILE A 66 6.55 -6.60 7.14
CA ILE A 66 7.72 -5.70 7.11
C ILE A 66 8.84 -6.22 8.01
N ILE A 67 8.51 -6.90 9.11
CA ILE A 67 9.54 -7.54 9.96
C ILE A 67 10.26 -8.67 9.21
N TRP A 68 9.57 -9.37 8.31
CA TRP A 68 10.22 -10.34 7.42
C TRP A 68 11.12 -9.65 6.39
N MET A 69 10.72 -8.50 5.86
CA MET A 69 11.56 -7.69 4.96
C MET A 69 12.81 -7.17 5.70
N VAL A 70 12.65 -6.62 6.90
CA VAL A 70 13.77 -6.19 7.78
C VAL A 70 14.73 -7.36 8.01
N ARG A 71 14.21 -8.53 8.40
CA ARG A 71 15.04 -9.72 8.61
C ARG A 71 15.81 -10.09 7.35
N MET A 72 15.14 -10.17 6.22
CA MET A 72 15.75 -10.57 4.95
C MET A 72 16.83 -9.56 4.53
N ILE A 73 16.53 -8.27 4.50
CA ILE A 73 17.48 -7.21 4.13
C ILE A 73 18.71 -7.25 5.04
N CYS A 74 18.51 -7.25 6.36
CA CYS A 74 19.60 -7.24 7.32
C CYS A 74 20.44 -8.54 7.29
N GLN A 75 19.82 -9.70 7.03
CA GLN A 75 20.54 -10.96 6.86
C GLN A 75 21.50 -10.90 5.66
N PHE A 76 21.03 -10.38 4.52
CA PHE A 76 21.87 -10.24 3.33
C PHE A 76 22.91 -9.11 3.46
N MET A 77 22.60 -8.03 4.19
CA MET A 77 23.61 -7.05 4.60
C MET A 77 24.72 -7.71 5.46
N ASN A 78 24.33 -8.60 6.38
CA ASN A 78 25.30 -9.31 7.23
C ASN A 78 26.19 -10.27 6.43
N HIS A 79 25.69 -10.86 5.35
CA HIS A 79 26.48 -11.72 4.46
C HIS A 79 27.33 -10.92 3.46
N GLY A 80 27.08 -9.62 3.29
CA GLY A 80 27.75 -8.77 2.31
C GLY A 80 27.15 -8.81 0.90
N ASP A 81 25.98 -9.45 0.77
CA ASP A 81 25.32 -9.67 -0.53
C ASP A 81 24.33 -8.54 -0.89
N TYR A 82 23.86 -7.76 0.11
CA TYR A 82 22.92 -6.65 -0.15
C TYR A 82 23.70 -5.37 -0.55
N PRO A 83 23.48 -4.85 -1.78
CA PRO A 83 24.22 -3.70 -2.27
C PRO A 83 23.61 -2.39 -1.78
N GLY A 84 24.39 -1.57 -1.05
CA GLY A 84 23.97 -0.23 -0.58
C GLY A 84 22.98 -0.28 0.58
N ASP A 85 22.20 0.76 0.72
CA ASP A 85 21.30 1.00 1.85
C ASP A 85 19.83 0.76 1.48
N ALA A 86 18.98 0.62 2.49
CA ALA A 86 17.53 0.57 2.35
C ALA A 86 16.86 1.57 3.31
N CYS A 87 15.69 2.05 2.94
CA CYS A 87 14.89 2.99 3.73
C CYS A 87 13.48 2.43 3.97
N ILE A 88 13.00 2.55 5.20
CA ILE A 88 11.60 2.32 5.54
C ILE A 88 11.02 3.65 5.98
N TYR A 89 10.03 4.14 5.26
CA TYR A 89 9.34 5.39 5.50
C TYR A 89 8.04 5.16 6.23
N SER A 90 7.75 5.94 7.24
CA SER A 90 6.42 6.03 7.88
C SER A 90 6.39 7.17 8.90
N HIS A 91 5.25 7.37 9.54
CA HIS A 91 5.19 8.22 10.73
C HIS A 91 5.80 7.53 11.96
N LYS A 92 6.17 8.32 12.96
CA LYS A 92 6.95 7.88 14.13
C LYS A 92 6.41 6.62 14.83
N GLU A 93 5.10 6.53 15.05
CA GLU A 93 4.50 5.40 15.78
C GLU A 93 4.77 4.05 15.11
N VAL A 94 4.69 4.00 13.78
CA VAL A 94 4.98 2.78 13.00
C VAL A 94 6.45 2.43 13.04
N LEU A 95 7.34 3.42 12.88
CA LEU A 95 8.78 3.19 12.91
C LEU A 95 9.26 2.71 14.29
N ASP A 96 8.72 3.29 15.37
CA ASP A 96 9.00 2.83 16.73
C ASP A 96 8.55 1.37 16.93
N LEU A 97 7.38 1.01 16.41
CA LEU A 97 6.87 -0.37 16.47
C LEU A 97 7.71 -1.35 15.66
N ILE A 98 8.12 -0.98 14.44
CA ILE A 98 9.03 -1.79 13.60
C ILE A 98 10.34 -2.04 14.35
N ARG A 99 10.93 -0.99 14.93
CA ARG A 99 12.17 -1.09 15.72
C ARG A 99 12.01 -2.01 16.93
N ASP A 100 10.93 -1.85 17.68
CA ASP A 100 10.65 -2.65 18.88
C ASP A 100 10.46 -4.13 18.52
N LEU A 101 9.65 -4.42 17.51
CA LEU A 101 9.44 -5.79 17.02
C LEU A 101 10.73 -6.42 16.47
N ALA A 102 11.49 -5.67 15.66
CA ALA A 102 12.75 -6.16 15.13
C ALA A 102 13.72 -6.53 16.25
N ASN A 103 13.89 -5.66 17.26
CA ASN A 103 14.78 -5.92 18.40
C ASN A 103 14.33 -7.10 19.28
N LYS A 104 13.03 -7.39 19.36
CA LYS A 104 12.47 -8.51 20.12
C LYS A 104 12.50 -9.84 19.38
N LEU A 105 12.39 -9.81 18.05
CA LEU A 105 12.19 -11.01 17.24
C LEU A 105 13.43 -11.44 16.46
N LEU A 106 14.35 -10.52 16.16
CA LEU A 106 15.52 -10.77 15.32
C LEU A 106 16.80 -10.83 16.17
N LEU A 107 17.85 -11.39 15.57
CA LEU A 107 19.16 -11.50 16.24
C LEU A 107 19.89 -10.15 16.17
N SER A 108 20.71 -9.86 17.20
CA SER A 108 21.49 -8.61 17.25
C SER A 108 22.46 -8.44 16.07
N LYS A 109 22.94 -9.52 15.46
CA LYS A 109 23.75 -9.47 14.23
C LYS A 109 22.98 -8.97 13.01
N GLU A 110 21.63 -9.03 13.04
CA GLU A 110 20.73 -8.51 12.01
C GLU A 110 20.30 -7.08 12.37
N THR A 111 19.83 -6.86 13.60
CA THR A 111 19.31 -5.55 14.01
C THR A 111 20.36 -4.45 14.09
N ARG A 112 21.66 -4.80 14.13
CA ARG A 112 22.76 -3.82 14.10
C ARG A 112 22.78 -2.94 12.87
N PHE A 113 22.11 -3.36 11.77
CA PHE A 113 22.03 -2.58 10.54
C PHE A 113 20.93 -1.52 10.58
N ILE A 114 20.02 -1.57 11.56
CA ILE A 114 19.01 -0.53 11.76
C ILE A 114 19.74 0.75 12.19
N ASP A 115 19.46 1.85 11.49
CA ASP A 115 20.12 3.17 11.56
C ASP A 115 21.59 3.21 11.05
N ASP A 116 22.13 2.07 10.61
CA ASP A 116 23.42 2.04 9.91
C ASP A 116 23.22 2.02 8.38
N ARG A 117 22.64 0.94 7.86
CA ARG A 117 22.36 0.73 6.44
C ARG A 117 20.87 0.51 6.13
N LEU A 118 20.07 0.13 7.12
CA LEU A 118 18.62 0.12 7.05
C LEU A 118 18.10 1.33 7.84
N HIS A 119 17.69 2.36 7.12
CA HIS A 119 17.25 3.62 7.70
C HIS A 119 15.73 3.60 7.97
N LEU A 120 15.33 3.88 9.20
CA LEU A 120 13.93 4.14 9.56
C LEU A 120 13.70 5.64 9.45
N VAL A 121 13.04 6.07 8.37
CA VAL A 121 12.90 7.49 8.00
C VAL A 121 11.51 7.97 8.38
N GLU A 122 11.45 8.87 9.37
CA GLU A 122 10.19 9.51 9.73
C GLU A 122 9.78 10.51 8.65
N VAL A 123 8.52 10.43 8.22
CA VAL A 123 7.92 11.37 7.28
C VAL A 123 6.74 12.08 7.93
N HIS A 124 6.53 13.34 7.52
CA HIS A 124 5.52 14.22 8.08
C HIS A 124 4.44 14.57 7.06
N ASP A 125 3.29 15.06 7.55
CA ASP A 125 2.19 15.51 6.71
C ASP A 125 2.65 16.61 5.73
N GLY A 126 2.47 16.38 4.43
CA GLY A 126 2.91 17.26 3.35
C GLY A 126 4.40 17.17 2.99
N GLU A 127 5.17 16.28 3.62
CA GLU A 127 6.60 16.11 3.30
C GLU A 127 6.80 15.37 1.99
N THR A 128 7.72 15.87 1.16
CA THR A 128 8.09 15.27 -0.11
C THR A 128 9.50 14.69 -0.05
N VAL A 129 9.64 13.44 -0.50
CA VAL A 129 10.92 12.73 -0.59
C VAL A 129 11.09 12.18 -1.99
N SER A 130 12.31 12.23 -2.55
CA SER A 130 12.58 11.59 -3.83
C SER A 130 12.80 10.09 -3.65
N ILE A 131 11.94 9.27 -4.27
CA ILE A 131 11.94 7.81 -4.20
C ILE A 131 11.94 7.25 -5.62
N ILE A 132 12.87 6.38 -5.95
CA ILE A 132 13.07 5.79 -7.30
C ILE A 132 13.07 6.82 -8.46
N GLY A 133 13.52 8.06 -8.16
CA GLY A 133 13.59 9.14 -9.14
C GLY A 133 12.31 9.96 -9.31
N HIS A 134 11.32 9.74 -8.47
CA HIS A 134 10.03 10.44 -8.43
C HIS A 134 9.85 11.20 -7.13
N ASP A 135 9.17 12.33 -7.15
CA ASP A 135 8.77 13.07 -5.96
C ASP A 135 7.53 12.41 -5.34
N VAL A 136 7.67 11.93 -4.10
CA VAL A 136 6.60 11.29 -3.32
C VAL A 136 6.27 12.17 -2.14
N THR A 137 5.04 12.71 -2.11
CA THR A 137 4.52 13.53 -1.01
C THR A 137 3.65 12.68 -0.11
N PHE A 138 4.04 12.55 1.15
CA PHE A 138 3.28 11.82 2.18
C PHE A 138 2.27 12.73 2.84
N PHE A 139 1.09 12.21 3.18
CA PHE A 139 0.05 12.99 3.85
C PHE A 139 -0.73 12.16 4.89
N ASP A 140 -1.13 12.82 5.97
CA ASP A 140 -1.96 12.23 7.03
C ASP A 140 -3.42 12.22 6.58
N ILE A 141 -4.01 11.04 6.43
CA ILE A 141 -5.42 10.87 6.02
C ILE A 141 -6.41 11.22 7.14
N ARG A 142 -5.92 11.59 8.34
CA ARG A 142 -6.74 11.89 9.52
C ARG A 142 -7.62 10.73 9.98
N SER A 143 -7.09 9.51 9.87
CA SER A 143 -7.74 8.29 10.34
C SER A 143 -8.21 8.40 11.80
N THR A 144 -9.38 7.85 12.07
CA THR A 144 -9.97 7.82 13.42
C THR A 144 -9.66 6.54 14.20
N LYS A 145 -9.11 5.51 13.53
CA LYS A 145 -8.75 4.22 14.15
C LYS A 145 -7.29 4.20 14.59
N ALA A 146 -6.40 4.37 13.64
CA ALA A 146 -4.96 4.39 13.85
C ALA A 146 -4.36 5.44 12.93
N LYS A 147 -3.39 6.21 13.42
CA LYS A 147 -2.70 7.19 12.57
C LYS A 147 -2.21 6.50 11.31
N GLN A 148 -2.56 7.06 10.16
CA GLN A 148 -2.30 6.48 8.85
C GLN A 148 -1.92 7.56 7.85
N PHE A 149 -0.96 7.23 7.00
CA PHE A 149 -0.53 8.10 5.91
C PHE A 149 -0.84 7.47 4.57
N GLY A 150 -1.24 8.34 3.63
CA GLY A 150 -1.24 8.08 2.20
C GLY A 150 -0.03 8.73 1.53
N PHE A 151 0.07 8.59 0.22
CA PHE A 151 1.06 9.33 -0.58
C PHE A 151 0.51 9.74 -1.95
N SER A 152 1.10 10.81 -2.52
CA SER A 152 0.93 11.22 -3.91
C SER A 152 2.31 11.25 -4.57
N MET A 153 2.47 10.51 -5.68
CA MET A 153 3.72 10.36 -6.43
C MET A 153 3.59 11.05 -7.78
N ASP A 154 4.52 11.94 -8.10
CA ASP A 154 4.65 12.50 -9.45
C ASP A 154 5.18 11.42 -10.39
N ILE A 155 4.39 11.05 -11.40
CA ILE A 155 4.73 10.04 -12.40
C ILE A 155 5.13 10.67 -13.75
N GLY A 156 5.46 11.96 -13.73
CA GLY A 156 5.91 12.72 -14.91
C GLY A 156 4.77 13.34 -15.71
N ASP A 157 5.13 14.33 -16.52
CA ASP A 157 4.20 15.07 -17.41
C ASP A 157 3.02 15.73 -16.68
N GLY A 158 3.22 16.11 -15.41
CA GLY A 158 2.18 16.69 -14.57
C GLY A 158 1.09 15.68 -14.12
N ARG A 159 1.35 14.38 -14.32
CA ARG A 159 0.48 13.29 -13.87
C ARG A 159 0.89 12.85 -12.48
N LYS A 160 -0.05 12.37 -11.69
CA LYS A 160 0.21 11.82 -10.36
C LYS A 160 -0.55 10.52 -10.11
N LEU A 161 0.07 9.64 -9.31
CA LEU A 161 -0.54 8.50 -8.68
C LEU A 161 -0.75 8.83 -7.21
N THR A 162 -1.97 8.64 -6.70
CA THR A 162 -2.29 8.87 -5.28
C THR A 162 -2.82 7.59 -4.64
N CYS A 163 -2.30 7.24 -3.46
CA CYS A 163 -2.75 6.12 -2.64
C CYS A 163 -3.27 6.65 -1.30
N CYS A 164 -4.54 6.39 -0.98
CA CYS A 164 -5.25 6.94 0.18
C CYS A 164 -5.28 6.02 1.41
N GLY A 165 -4.52 4.91 1.41
CA GLY A 165 -4.57 3.96 2.52
C GLY A 165 -5.80 3.07 2.50
N ASP A 166 -6.28 2.60 3.67
CA ASP A 166 -7.36 1.61 3.81
C ASP A 166 -8.59 2.09 4.60
N GLU A 167 -8.83 3.39 4.60
CA GLU A 167 -10.02 4.03 5.19
C GLU A 167 -10.79 4.88 4.17
N PRO A 168 -12.06 5.24 4.48
CA PRO A 168 -12.82 6.16 3.66
C PRO A 168 -12.12 7.50 3.51
N TYR A 169 -12.22 8.06 2.31
CA TYR A 169 -11.68 9.38 1.99
C TYR A 169 -12.10 10.47 2.99
N ASN A 170 -11.15 11.34 3.29
CA ASN A 170 -11.35 12.54 4.09
C ASN A 170 -11.08 13.80 3.24
N ASP A 171 -11.84 14.88 3.43
CA ASP A 171 -11.69 16.11 2.65
C ASP A 171 -10.28 16.74 2.73
N CYS A 172 -9.48 16.44 3.77
CA CYS A 172 -8.09 16.87 3.84
C CYS A 172 -7.20 16.29 2.73
N GLU A 173 -7.63 15.21 2.09
CA GLU A 173 -6.91 14.54 1.01
C GLU A 173 -7.19 15.18 -0.37
N GLU A 174 -8.19 16.09 -0.50
CA GLU A 174 -8.63 16.61 -1.80
C GLU A 174 -7.46 17.14 -2.65
N GLN A 175 -6.55 17.90 -2.07
CA GLN A 175 -5.41 18.48 -2.78
C GLN A 175 -4.48 17.42 -3.41
N TYR A 176 -4.41 16.24 -2.80
CA TYR A 176 -3.60 15.12 -3.28
C TYR A 176 -4.34 14.24 -4.29
N VAL A 177 -5.65 14.04 -4.11
CA VAL A 177 -6.47 13.13 -4.92
C VAL A 177 -7.01 13.79 -6.19
N LYS A 178 -7.44 15.05 -6.10
CA LYS A 178 -8.09 15.76 -7.23
C LYS A 178 -7.23 15.77 -8.50
N ASN A 179 -7.85 15.38 -9.62
CA ASN A 179 -7.21 15.25 -10.93
C ASN A 179 -6.05 14.24 -10.97
N SER A 180 -6.04 13.23 -10.12
CA SER A 180 -5.05 12.16 -10.22
C SER A 180 -5.21 11.40 -11.52
N GLU A 181 -4.08 11.08 -12.17
CA GLU A 181 -4.05 10.14 -13.29
C GLU A 181 -4.43 8.75 -12.80
N TRP A 182 -3.90 8.36 -11.61
CA TRP A 182 -4.23 7.12 -10.92
C TRP A 182 -4.61 7.39 -9.47
N LEU A 183 -5.75 6.88 -9.05
CA LEU A 183 -6.15 6.80 -7.65
C LEU A 183 -6.19 5.33 -7.22
N MET A 184 -5.45 4.99 -6.20
CA MET A 184 -5.55 3.73 -5.49
C MET A 184 -6.37 3.96 -4.22
N HIS A 185 -7.54 3.32 -4.12
CA HIS A 185 -8.47 3.50 -3.00
C HIS A 185 -9.04 2.17 -2.54
N GLU A 186 -9.29 2.05 -1.24
CA GLU A 186 -9.92 0.88 -0.68
C GLU A 186 -11.39 0.76 -1.14
N ALA A 187 -11.86 -0.47 -1.29
CA ALA A 187 -13.27 -0.79 -1.51
C ALA A 187 -13.57 -2.15 -0.90
N PHE A 188 -13.93 -2.14 0.37
CA PHE A 188 -14.07 -3.34 1.19
C PHE A 188 -15.02 -4.37 0.59
N CYS A 189 -16.17 -3.92 0.07
CA CYS A 189 -17.19 -4.77 -0.55
C CYS A 189 -18.06 -3.98 -1.54
N LEU A 190 -18.92 -4.71 -2.26
CA LEU A 190 -20.01 -4.11 -3.04
C LEU A 190 -20.97 -3.34 -2.12
N TYR A 191 -21.45 -2.19 -2.58
CA TYR A 191 -22.52 -1.45 -1.89
C TYR A 191 -23.80 -2.29 -1.76
N SER A 192 -24.11 -3.09 -2.79
CA SER A 192 -25.25 -4.01 -2.79
C SER A 192 -25.15 -5.10 -1.70
N GLN A 193 -23.95 -5.34 -1.16
CA GLN A 193 -23.68 -6.34 -0.10
C GLN A 193 -23.28 -5.70 1.24
N ARG A 194 -23.43 -4.38 1.40
CA ARG A 194 -23.04 -3.66 2.64
C ARG A 194 -23.68 -4.19 3.89
N ASP A 195 -24.93 -4.71 3.82
CA ASP A 195 -25.64 -5.27 4.96
C ASP A 195 -25.10 -6.67 5.36
N ILE A 196 -24.24 -7.29 4.55
CA ILE A 196 -23.56 -8.56 4.82
C ILE A 196 -22.19 -8.33 5.46
N PHE A 197 -21.50 -7.29 5.01
CA PHE A 197 -20.11 -7.03 5.35
C PHE A 197 -19.93 -5.91 6.39
N ASP A 198 -20.94 -5.07 6.62
CA ASP A 198 -20.94 -3.94 7.55
C ASP A 198 -19.71 -3.01 7.37
N PRO A 199 -19.42 -2.52 6.12
CA PRO A 199 -18.20 -1.75 5.85
C PRO A 199 -18.14 -0.46 6.66
N TYR A 200 -19.25 0.24 6.83
CA TYR A 200 -19.28 1.54 7.51
C TYR A 200 -19.03 1.41 9.02
N GLU A 201 -19.49 0.35 9.68
CA GLU A 201 -19.18 0.06 11.09
C GLU A 201 -17.69 -0.27 11.26
N LYS A 202 -17.08 -0.83 10.23
CA LYS A 202 -15.65 -1.16 10.17
C LYS A 202 -14.79 0.01 9.67
N HIS A 203 -15.39 1.16 9.39
CA HIS A 203 -14.76 2.34 8.78
C HIS A 203 -14.08 2.03 7.45
N HIS A 204 -14.84 1.44 6.53
CA HIS A 204 -14.42 1.17 5.16
C HIS A 204 -15.44 1.68 4.16
N SER A 205 -14.98 1.92 2.93
CA SER A 205 -15.81 2.30 1.79
C SER A 205 -16.35 1.07 1.05
N THR A 206 -17.38 1.29 0.27
CA THR A 206 -17.86 0.33 -0.74
C THR A 206 -17.34 0.71 -2.13
N VAL A 207 -17.53 -0.17 -3.11
CA VAL A 207 -17.26 0.11 -4.52
C VAL A 207 -17.94 1.41 -4.98
N LYS A 208 -19.21 1.59 -4.57
CA LYS A 208 -19.96 2.82 -4.89
C LYS A 208 -19.27 4.06 -4.34
N ASP A 209 -18.90 4.06 -3.05
CA ASP A 209 -18.29 5.21 -2.39
C ASP A 209 -16.98 5.62 -3.09
N ALA A 210 -16.11 4.66 -3.36
CA ALA A 210 -14.84 4.88 -4.06
C ALA A 210 -15.06 5.40 -5.49
N CYS A 211 -16.06 4.87 -6.21
CA CYS A 211 -16.39 5.28 -7.57
C CYS A 211 -17.01 6.69 -7.62
N GLU A 212 -17.95 7.02 -6.72
CA GLU A 212 -18.51 8.37 -6.63
C GLU A 212 -17.43 9.41 -6.25
N LEU A 213 -16.49 9.04 -5.38
CA LEU A 213 -15.35 9.88 -5.05
C LEU A 213 -14.47 10.15 -6.27
N ALA A 214 -14.09 9.10 -7.01
CA ALA A 214 -13.25 9.22 -8.20
C ALA A 214 -13.90 10.09 -9.28
N GLU A 215 -15.21 9.94 -9.50
CA GLU A 215 -15.99 10.81 -10.42
C GLU A 215 -15.99 12.27 -9.94
N LYS A 216 -16.29 12.51 -8.66
CA LYS A 216 -16.32 13.85 -8.05
C LYS A 216 -14.98 14.59 -8.16
N LEU A 217 -13.86 13.86 -7.98
CA LEU A 217 -12.52 14.44 -7.95
C LEU A 217 -11.80 14.39 -9.32
N ASN A 218 -12.54 14.03 -10.40
CA ASN A 218 -12.01 13.99 -11.76
C ASN A 218 -10.75 13.10 -11.88
N VAL A 219 -10.80 11.93 -11.27
CA VAL A 219 -9.75 10.89 -11.38
C VAL A 219 -9.90 10.21 -12.74
N LYS A 220 -8.79 9.86 -13.38
CA LYS A 220 -8.84 9.19 -14.69
C LYS A 220 -8.88 7.67 -14.60
N ASN A 221 -8.04 7.09 -13.71
CA ASN A 221 -7.94 5.66 -13.49
C ASN A 221 -8.11 5.37 -11.99
N LEU A 222 -9.13 4.60 -11.62
CA LEU A 222 -9.38 4.15 -10.26
C LEU A 222 -9.00 2.69 -10.11
N LEU A 223 -8.08 2.38 -9.17
CA LEU A 223 -7.70 1.02 -8.81
C LEU A 223 -8.21 0.73 -7.40
N LEU A 224 -9.07 -0.29 -7.29
CA LEU A 224 -9.66 -0.71 -6.02
C LEU A 224 -8.83 -1.84 -5.39
N TYR A 225 -8.61 -1.75 -4.09
CA TYR A 225 -7.94 -2.77 -3.29
C TYR A 225 -8.58 -2.92 -1.90
N HIS A 226 -7.98 -3.69 -1.01
CA HIS A 226 -8.43 -3.96 0.37
C HIS A 226 -9.84 -4.53 0.41
N THR A 227 -10.07 -5.49 -0.49
CA THR A 227 -11.40 -6.07 -0.74
C THR A 227 -11.65 -7.31 0.12
N GLU A 228 -12.93 -7.70 0.24
CA GLU A 228 -13.32 -9.03 0.73
C GLU A 228 -12.95 -10.13 -0.28
N ASP A 229 -12.94 -11.41 0.15
CA ASP A 229 -12.55 -12.55 -0.67
C ASP A 229 -13.66 -13.60 -0.90
N ARG A 230 -14.87 -13.39 -0.37
CA ARG A 230 -15.99 -14.31 -0.60
C ARG A 230 -16.43 -14.36 -2.07
N ASN A 231 -16.30 -13.22 -2.76
CA ASN A 231 -16.61 -13.10 -4.18
C ASN A 231 -15.37 -13.20 -5.07
N LEU A 232 -14.22 -13.69 -4.58
CA LEU A 232 -12.92 -13.58 -5.27
C LEU A 232 -12.98 -13.98 -6.74
N ALA A 233 -13.60 -15.12 -7.06
CA ALA A 233 -13.70 -15.63 -8.44
C ALA A 233 -14.51 -14.73 -9.40
N GLU A 234 -15.46 -13.98 -8.87
CA GLU A 234 -16.35 -13.09 -9.63
C GLU A 234 -16.09 -11.60 -9.33
N ARG A 235 -15.15 -11.31 -8.40
CA ARG A 235 -14.90 -9.98 -7.86
C ARG A 235 -14.72 -8.93 -8.96
N LYS A 236 -13.85 -9.15 -9.92
CA LYS A 236 -13.61 -8.21 -11.02
C LYS A 236 -14.90 -7.85 -11.75
N ARG A 237 -15.66 -8.86 -12.15
CA ARG A 237 -16.91 -8.67 -12.88
C ARG A 237 -17.93 -7.90 -12.02
N LEU A 238 -18.17 -8.35 -10.79
CA LEU A 238 -19.17 -7.75 -9.90
C LEU A 238 -18.82 -6.31 -9.54
N TYR A 239 -17.56 -6.02 -9.19
CA TYR A 239 -17.12 -4.68 -8.82
C TYR A 239 -17.15 -3.73 -10.03
N GLN A 240 -16.80 -4.22 -11.22
CA GLN A 240 -16.91 -3.42 -12.46
C GLN A 240 -18.37 -3.15 -12.81
N GLU A 241 -19.26 -4.16 -12.76
CA GLU A 241 -20.69 -3.99 -13.04
C GLU A 241 -21.36 -3.00 -12.09
N GLU A 242 -20.96 -2.97 -10.81
CA GLU A 242 -21.48 -1.96 -9.86
C GLU A 242 -20.81 -0.61 -10.09
N GLY A 243 -19.48 -0.57 -10.23
CA GLY A 243 -18.71 0.68 -10.27
C GLY A 243 -19.01 1.55 -11.49
N ILE A 244 -19.22 0.97 -12.67
CA ILE A 244 -19.55 1.73 -13.91
C ILE A 244 -20.87 2.50 -13.82
N GLN A 245 -21.70 2.21 -12.82
CA GLN A 245 -22.94 2.98 -12.59
C GLN A 245 -22.65 4.35 -11.95
N TYR A 246 -21.47 4.50 -11.31
CA TYR A 246 -21.09 5.68 -10.52
C TYR A 246 -19.84 6.39 -11.04
N TYR A 247 -19.04 5.73 -11.89
CA TYR A 247 -17.77 6.26 -12.37
C TYR A 247 -17.59 6.01 -13.86
N ARG A 248 -17.19 7.05 -14.61
CA ARG A 248 -17.03 7.03 -16.06
C ARG A 248 -15.61 6.88 -16.54
N GLY A 249 -14.63 6.99 -15.62
CA GLY A 249 -13.23 6.74 -15.92
C GLY A 249 -12.91 5.24 -16.01
N ASN A 250 -11.63 4.92 -16.02
CA ASN A 250 -11.18 3.53 -16.08
C ASN A 250 -11.17 2.92 -14.68
N LEU A 251 -11.96 1.86 -14.48
CA LEU A 251 -12.04 1.13 -13.22
C LEU A 251 -11.23 -0.16 -13.28
N PHE A 252 -10.30 -0.32 -12.36
CA PHE A 252 -9.44 -1.49 -12.22
C PHE A 252 -9.72 -2.20 -10.89
N VAL A 253 -9.89 -3.51 -10.95
CA VAL A 253 -10.09 -4.39 -9.80
C VAL A 253 -9.08 -5.53 -9.91
N PRO A 254 -7.87 -5.36 -9.34
CA PRO A 254 -6.79 -6.32 -9.54
C PRO A 254 -7.02 -7.64 -8.82
N ASP A 255 -6.43 -8.70 -9.37
CA ASP A 255 -6.08 -9.91 -8.62
C ASP A 255 -4.68 -9.76 -8.03
N ASP A 256 -4.33 -10.66 -7.10
CA ASP A 256 -2.97 -10.77 -6.62
C ASP A 256 -2.00 -11.02 -7.79
N LEU A 257 -0.84 -10.40 -7.73
CA LEU A 257 0.23 -10.46 -8.74
C LEU A 257 -0.09 -9.78 -10.09
N GLU A 258 -1.21 -9.09 -10.23
CA GLU A 258 -1.53 -8.34 -11.44
C GLU A 258 -0.74 -7.03 -11.51
N SER A 259 -0.29 -6.67 -12.73
CA SER A 259 0.52 -5.48 -13.01
C SER A 259 -0.21 -4.52 -13.94
N PHE A 260 0.03 -3.22 -13.75
CA PHE A 260 -0.53 -2.14 -14.57
C PHE A 260 0.59 -1.18 -14.98
N GLU A 261 0.51 -0.63 -16.19
CA GLU A 261 1.38 0.44 -16.66
C GLU A 261 0.77 1.80 -16.25
N LEU A 262 1.62 2.69 -15.67
CA LEU A 262 1.22 4.00 -15.13
C LEU A 262 1.40 5.13 -16.15
#